data_44005c70e981e2a4c78318805464712f
#
_entry.id   44005c70e981e2a4c78318805464712f
#
_cell.length_a   1.000
_cell.length_b   1.000
_cell.length_c   1.000
_cell.angle_alpha   90.00
_cell.angle_beta   90.00
_cell.angle_gamma   90.00
#
_symmetry.space_group_name_H-M   'P 1'
#
loop_
_entity.id
_entity.type
_entity.pdbx_description
1 polymer ?
#
loop_
_entity_poly.entity_id
_entity_poly.type
_entity_poly.pdbx_seq_one_letter_code
_entity_poly.pdbx_strand_id
1 'polypeptide(L)'
;MRIAVMAGTPMDTKLGVNLLKENGFTQTISVPISNNPVEQTTFQSLEEEEREQYIRSVIDGMKNEIDAVFVYCNSLSSVVNFDKLEEEYKLPMITPMQMYRTLGVEHDYLAVMAANSHGLTGVENNLYIANPNLKVFGVTMLELVKAIETGKPQEEIIKQFDFQSLFHYFESTEIEAVVLGCTHFPYVKTELQQLSNIPIIDVGVYM
;
A
#
# COMPACT_ATOMS: atom_id res chain seq x y z
N MET A 1 -4.62 -21.94 8.81
CA MET A 1 -3.59 -20.90 8.75
C MET A 1 -4.15 -19.63 9.37
N ARG A 2 -3.48 -19.08 10.37
CA ARG A 2 -3.86 -17.85 11.08
C ARG A 2 -2.92 -16.73 10.68
N ILE A 3 -3.44 -15.65 10.10
CA ILE A 3 -2.64 -14.59 9.48
C ILE A 3 -2.78 -13.29 10.28
N ALA A 4 -1.67 -12.69 10.67
CA ALA A 4 -1.66 -11.32 11.19
C ALA A 4 -1.73 -10.34 10.01
N VAL A 5 -2.76 -9.50 10.00
CA VAL A 5 -2.90 -8.41 9.02
C VAL A 5 -2.33 -7.14 9.65
N MET A 6 -1.14 -6.78 9.23
CA MET A 6 -0.43 -5.59 9.71
C MET A 6 -0.59 -4.44 8.73
N ALA A 7 -1.09 -3.31 9.19
CA ALA A 7 -1.26 -2.13 8.35
C ALA A 7 -1.06 -0.82 9.12
N GLY A 8 -1.12 0.31 8.43
CA GLY A 8 -0.82 1.61 9.00
C GLY A 8 -1.87 2.06 10.03
N THR A 9 -3.15 1.91 9.71
CA THR A 9 -4.27 2.37 10.52
C THR A 9 -5.31 1.27 10.74
N PRO A 10 -6.27 1.42 11.69
CA PRO A 10 -7.38 0.47 11.85
C PRO A 10 -8.22 0.29 10.58
N MET A 11 -8.45 1.37 9.82
CA MET A 11 -9.22 1.30 8.56
C MET A 11 -8.47 0.51 7.51
N ASP A 12 -7.19 0.80 7.32
CA ASP A 12 -6.29 0.11 6.41
C ASP A 12 -6.20 -1.39 6.75
N THR A 13 -6.03 -1.70 8.04
CA THR A 13 -6.03 -3.09 8.55
C THR A 13 -7.34 -3.81 8.23
N LYS A 14 -8.48 -3.13 8.40
CA LYS A 14 -9.80 -3.69 8.07
C LYS A 14 -9.93 -4.00 6.58
N LEU A 15 -9.41 -3.14 5.70
CA LEU A 15 -9.40 -3.40 4.25
C LEU A 15 -8.58 -4.66 3.93
N GLY A 16 -7.40 -4.82 4.50
CA GLY A 16 -6.58 -6.02 4.33
C GLY A 16 -7.25 -7.29 4.88
N VAL A 17 -7.92 -7.20 6.03
CA VAL A 17 -8.71 -8.32 6.58
C VAL A 17 -9.85 -8.73 5.65
N ASN A 18 -10.54 -7.76 5.05
CA ASN A 18 -11.64 -8.04 4.12
C ASN A 18 -11.10 -8.72 2.86
N LEU A 19 -10.01 -8.21 2.30
CA LEU A 19 -9.34 -8.82 1.14
C LEU A 19 -8.99 -10.29 1.39
N LEU A 20 -8.37 -10.61 2.53
CA LEU A 20 -8.05 -11.98 2.89
C LEU A 20 -9.31 -12.85 3.04
N LYS A 21 -10.36 -12.33 3.66
CA LYS A 21 -11.62 -13.08 3.83
C LYS A 21 -12.30 -13.39 2.49
N GLU A 22 -12.31 -12.44 1.57
CA GLU A 22 -12.84 -12.61 0.19
C GLU A 22 -12.06 -13.69 -0.57
N ASN A 23 -10.78 -13.89 -0.24
CA ASN A 23 -9.93 -14.94 -0.79
C ASN A 23 -9.88 -16.23 0.06
N GLY A 24 -10.80 -16.42 1.03
CA GLY A 24 -10.98 -17.64 1.78
C GLY A 24 -10.15 -17.75 3.07
N PHE A 25 -9.36 -16.75 3.43
CA PHE A 25 -8.58 -16.72 4.67
C PHE A 25 -9.38 -16.08 5.80
N THR A 26 -10.06 -16.91 6.61
CA THR A 26 -11.00 -16.42 7.64
C THR A 26 -10.37 -16.25 9.02
N GLN A 27 -9.22 -16.86 9.29
CA GLN A 27 -8.53 -16.75 10.58
C GLN A 27 -7.49 -15.62 10.51
N THR A 28 -7.89 -14.43 10.92
CA THR A 28 -7.06 -13.22 10.86
C THR A 28 -6.96 -12.54 12.22
N ILE A 29 -5.79 -11.92 12.50
CA ILE A 29 -5.58 -11.01 13.63
C ILE A 29 -5.30 -9.61 13.05
N SER A 30 -6.06 -8.61 13.49
CA SER A 30 -5.86 -7.22 13.07
C SER A 30 -4.73 -6.57 13.89
N VAL A 31 -3.74 -6.00 13.21
CA VAL A 31 -2.54 -5.41 13.82
C VAL A 31 -2.28 -4.01 13.23
N PRO A 32 -3.10 -2.99 13.60
CA PRO A 32 -2.82 -1.62 13.20
C PRO A 32 -1.57 -1.09 13.95
N ILE A 33 -0.65 -0.45 13.22
CA ILE A 33 0.60 0.09 13.79
C ILE A 33 0.38 1.47 14.43
N SER A 34 -0.62 2.21 13.98
CA SER A 34 -1.02 3.51 14.52
C SER A 34 -2.55 3.63 14.56
N ASN A 35 -3.06 4.66 15.22
CA ASN A 35 -4.50 4.87 15.37
C ASN A 35 -5.10 5.71 14.23
N ASN A 36 -4.27 6.44 13.50
CA ASN A 36 -4.70 7.38 12.46
C ASN A 36 -3.53 7.74 11.51
N PRO A 37 -3.80 8.37 10.35
CA PRO A 37 -2.76 8.72 9.37
C PRO A 37 -1.68 9.68 9.88
N VAL A 38 -1.97 10.52 10.88
CA VAL A 38 -0.98 11.45 11.46
C VAL A 38 0.04 10.68 12.28
N GLU A 39 -0.42 9.79 13.17
CA GLU A 39 0.46 8.91 13.96
C GLU A 39 1.27 7.98 13.04
N GLN A 40 0.65 7.48 11.97
CA GLN A 40 1.36 6.67 10.97
C GLN A 40 2.51 7.45 10.32
N THR A 41 2.28 8.71 9.94
CA THR A 41 3.35 9.58 9.39
C THR A 41 4.45 9.81 10.42
N THR A 42 4.09 10.00 11.70
CA THR A 42 5.07 10.14 12.79
C THR A 42 5.91 8.87 12.94
N PHE A 43 5.28 7.69 12.96
CA PHE A 43 6.00 6.41 13.01
C PHE A 43 6.96 6.25 11.83
N GLN A 44 6.54 6.58 10.61
CA GLN A 44 7.38 6.49 9.40
C GLN A 44 8.59 7.43 9.43
N SER A 45 8.52 8.49 10.22
CA SER A 45 9.59 9.50 10.38
C SER A 45 10.57 9.20 11.53
N LEU A 46 10.34 8.15 12.30
CA LEU A 46 11.29 7.68 13.32
C LEU A 46 12.58 7.17 12.66
N GLU A 47 13.64 7.03 13.43
CA GLU A 47 14.86 6.36 12.99
C GLU A 47 14.60 4.88 12.65
N GLU A 48 15.33 4.34 11.69
CA GLU A 48 15.14 2.96 11.20
C GLU A 48 15.17 1.93 12.34
N GLU A 49 16.12 2.08 13.25
CA GLU A 49 16.29 1.16 14.40
C GLU A 49 15.08 1.19 15.33
N GLU A 50 14.50 2.37 15.59
CA GLU A 50 13.31 2.52 16.42
C GLU A 50 12.09 1.87 15.78
N ARG A 51 11.89 2.07 14.44
CA ARG A 51 10.81 1.42 13.69
C ARG A 51 10.93 -0.09 13.72
N GLU A 52 12.13 -0.62 13.41
CA GLU A 52 12.37 -2.07 13.42
C GLU A 52 12.16 -2.67 14.81
N GLN A 53 12.65 -2.01 15.86
CA GLN A 53 12.48 -2.48 17.24
C GLN A 53 11.00 -2.53 17.65
N TYR A 54 10.22 -1.50 17.25
CA TYR A 54 8.78 -1.49 17.50
C TYR A 54 8.08 -2.67 16.78
N ILE A 55 8.37 -2.89 15.50
CA ILE A 55 7.76 -3.99 14.73
C ILE A 55 8.16 -5.35 15.31
N ARG A 56 9.45 -5.53 15.73
CA ARG A 56 9.86 -6.75 16.43
C ARG A 56 9.04 -6.99 17.69
N SER A 57 8.81 -5.96 18.50
CA SER A 57 8.01 -6.09 19.72
C SER A 57 6.58 -6.53 19.43
N VAL A 58 5.99 -6.03 18.34
CA VAL A 58 4.65 -6.44 17.88
C VAL A 58 4.65 -7.91 17.44
N ILE A 59 5.64 -8.33 16.63
CA ILE A 59 5.75 -9.71 16.14
C ILE A 59 5.99 -10.67 17.32
N ASP A 60 6.89 -10.31 18.25
CA ASP A 60 7.19 -11.12 19.45
C ASP A 60 5.97 -11.41 20.29
N GLY A 61 5.03 -10.45 20.36
CA GLY A 61 3.77 -10.61 21.09
C GLY A 61 2.81 -11.63 20.47
N MET A 62 2.99 -12.01 19.21
CA MET A 62 2.02 -12.87 18.50
C MET A 62 2.64 -14.04 17.71
N LYS A 63 3.97 -14.10 17.53
CA LYS A 63 4.66 -15.07 16.64
C LYS A 63 4.31 -16.55 16.89
N ASN A 64 3.93 -16.90 18.12
CA ASN A 64 3.54 -18.27 18.46
C ASN A 64 2.07 -18.59 18.15
N GLU A 65 1.31 -17.60 17.72
CA GLU A 65 -0.14 -17.70 17.47
C GLU A 65 -0.49 -17.55 16.01
N ILE A 66 0.47 -17.19 15.15
CA ILE A 66 0.27 -16.90 13.73
C ILE A 66 1.18 -17.75 12.85
N ASP A 67 0.72 -18.00 11.64
CA ASP A 67 1.44 -18.76 10.61
C ASP A 67 2.09 -17.86 9.56
N ALA A 68 1.63 -16.59 9.42
CA ALA A 68 2.14 -15.62 8.48
C ALA A 68 1.78 -14.18 8.87
N VAL A 69 2.49 -13.20 8.32
CA VAL A 69 2.15 -11.77 8.39
C VAL A 69 1.81 -11.26 6.98
N PHE A 70 0.63 -10.67 6.85
CA PHE A 70 0.19 -9.97 5.65
C PHE A 70 0.30 -8.46 5.89
N VAL A 71 1.30 -7.83 5.31
CA VAL A 71 1.56 -6.39 5.49
C VAL A 71 0.78 -5.61 4.44
N TYR A 72 -0.44 -5.22 4.76
CA TYR A 72 -1.32 -4.50 3.85
C TYR A 72 -1.12 -2.98 4.00
N CYS A 73 0.09 -2.50 3.69
CA CYS A 73 0.43 -1.07 3.74
C CYS A 73 1.71 -0.77 2.97
N ASN A 74 1.60 0.05 1.91
CA ASN A 74 2.76 0.44 1.09
C ASN A 74 3.79 1.25 1.89
N SER A 75 3.37 2.31 2.55
CA SER A 75 4.28 3.20 3.27
C SER A 75 4.91 2.55 4.51
N LEU A 76 4.24 1.60 5.15
CA LEU A 76 4.85 0.78 6.21
C LEU A 76 5.93 -0.13 5.63
N SER A 77 5.61 -0.83 4.52
CA SER A 77 6.53 -1.76 3.86
C SER A 77 7.73 -1.06 3.22
N SER A 78 7.66 0.25 2.97
CA SER A 78 8.78 1.03 2.42
C SER A 78 9.77 1.50 3.49
N VAL A 79 9.36 1.58 4.77
CA VAL A 79 10.20 2.10 5.86
C VAL A 79 10.65 1.02 6.85
N VAL A 80 10.16 -0.22 6.69
CA VAL A 80 10.53 -1.39 7.49
C VAL A 80 10.98 -2.51 6.55
N ASN A 81 12.12 -3.11 6.82
CA ASN A 81 12.65 -4.22 6.03
C ASN A 81 12.01 -5.55 6.44
N PHE A 82 10.83 -5.84 5.86
CA PHE A 82 10.11 -7.08 6.14
C PHE A 82 10.81 -8.33 5.58
N ASP A 83 11.60 -8.23 4.50
CA ASP A 83 12.38 -9.35 3.97
C ASP A 83 13.41 -9.81 5.06
N LYS A 84 14.07 -8.86 5.74
CA LYS A 84 14.97 -9.14 6.87
C LYS A 84 14.26 -9.77 8.08
N LEU A 85 13.08 -9.25 8.42
CA LEU A 85 12.27 -9.78 9.52
C LEU A 85 11.73 -11.18 9.22
N GLU A 86 11.35 -11.47 7.97
CA GLU A 86 10.95 -12.80 7.52
C GLU A 86 12.07 -13.82 7.75
N GLU A 87 13.29 -13.48 7.36
CA GLU A 87 14.47 -14.34 7.57
C GLU A 87 14.78 -14.54 9.07
N GLU A 88 14.68 -13.47 9.87
CA GLU A 88 14.96 -13.47 11.32
C GLU A 88 13.95 -14.35 12.08
N TYR A 89 12.66 -14.18 11.79
CA TYR A 89 11.59 -14.88 12.49
C TYR A 89 11.22 -16.24 11.88
N LYS A 90 11.68 -16.53 10.67
CA LYS A 90 11.28 -17.70 9.86
C LYS A 90 9.75 -17.80 9.74
N LEU A 91 9.13 -16.64 9.60
CA LEU A 91 7.70 -16.45 9.52
C LEU A 91 7.38 -15.77 8.20
N PRO A 92 6.61 -16.37 7.28
CA PRO A 92 6.28 -15.75 5.98
C PRO A 92 5.70 -14.36 6.14
N MET A 93 6.24 -13.38 5.40
CA MET A 93 5.80 -11.98 5.42
C MET A 93 5.56 -11.51 3.99
N ILE A 94 4.29 -11.27 3.65
CA ILE A 94 3.89 -10.81 2.32
C ILE A 94 3.65 -9.31 2.36
N THR A 95 4.27 -8.58 1.42
CA THR A 95 4.20 -7.12 1.33
C THR A 95 3.88 -6.66 -0.10
N PRO A 96 3.32 -5.45 -0.29
CA PRO A 96 3.13 -4.87 -1.63
C PRO A 96 4.44 -4.68 -2.39
N MET A 97 5.57 -4.52 -1.70
CA MET A 97 6.88 -4.25 -2.32
C MET A 97 7.33 -5.38 -3.26
N GLN A 98 7.02 -6.62 -2.92
CA GLN A 98 7.32 -7.79 -3.75
C GLN A 98 6.58 -7.75 -5.10
N MET A 99 5.34 -7.23 -5.12
CA MET A 99 4.52 -7.14 -6.33
C MET A 99 5.03 -6.07 -7.31
N TYR A 100 5.58 -4.97 -6.80
CA TYR A 100 6.16 -3.93 -7.66
C TYR A 100 7.38 -4.39 -8.44
N ARG A 101 8.16 -5.33 -7.90
CA ARG A 101 9.30 -5.94 -8.62
C ARG A 101 8.83 -6.70 -9.86
N THR A 102 7.66 -7.35 -9.82
CA THR A 102 7.07 -8.01 -10.99
C THR A 102 6.52 -6.97 -11.97
N LEU A 103 5.76 -6.00 -11.46
CA LEU A 103 5.11 -4.98 -12.28
C LEU A 103 6.10 -4.12 -13.08
N GLY A 104 7.27 -3.80 -12.49
CA GLY A 104 8.30 -3.00 -13.16
C GLY A 104 8.87 -3.63 -14.44
N VAL A 105 8.79 -4.96 -14.59
CA VAL A 105 9.26 -5.65 -15.80
C VAL A 105 8.27 -5.54 -16.96
N GLU A 106 7.00 -5.34 -16.68
CA GLU A 106 5.90 -5.42 -17.65
C GLU A 106 5.58 -4.08 -18.32
N HIS A 107 6.18 -2.97 -17.84
CA HIS A 107 5.85 -1.61 -18.28
C HIS A 107 7.08 -0.76 -18.52
N ASP A 108 6.93 0.27 -19.37
CA ASP A 108 7.95 1.27 -19.66
C ASP A 108 7.64 2.64 -19.03
N TYR A 109 6.36 2.97 -18.76
CA TYR A 109 5.96 4.22 -18.13
C TYR A 109 4.70 4.08 -17.29
N LEU A 110 4.83 4.29 -15.98
CA LEU A 110 3.75 4.19 -15.01
C LEU A 110 3.48 5.52 -14.31
N ALA A 111 2.20 5.82 -14.03
CA ALA A 111 1.84 6.77 -12.98
C ALA A 111 1.68 6.01 -11.66
N VAL A 112 2.21 6.55 -10.57
CA VAL A 112 2.08 5.99 -9.22
C VAL A 112 1.38 7.00 -8.33
N MET A 113 0.21 6.63 -7.81
CA MET A 113 -0.51 7.40 -6.80
C MET A 113 -0.20 6.81 -5.43
N ALA A 114 0.51 7.54 -4.57
CA ALA A 114 0.90 7.09 -3.23
C ALA A 114 0.28 7.96 -2.13
N ALA A 115 0.26 7.47 -0.89
CA ALA A 115 -0.23 8.24 0.25
C ALA A 115 0.68 9.43 0.59
N ASN A 116 1.99 9.20 0.60
CA ASN A 116 3.02 10.16 0.97
C ASN A 116 4.37 9.82 0.29
N SER A 117 5.39 10.63 0.53
CA SER A 117 6.72 10.45 -0.06
C SER A 117 7.40 9.14 0.36
N HIS A 118 7.21 8.66 1.58
CA HIS A 118 7.77 7.37 2.03
C HIS A 118 7.20 6.21 1.19
N GLY A 119 5.86 6.18 1.02
CA GLY A 119 5.20 5.18 0.18
C GLY A 119 5.63 5.26 -1.27
N LEU A 120 5.70 6.47 -1.83
CA LEU A 120 6.13 6.68 -3.21
C LEU A 120 7.57 6.17 -3.43
N THR A 121 8.50 6.59 -2.58
CA THR A 121 9.91 6.17 -2.66
C THR A 121 10.05 4.64 -2.59
N GLY A 122 9.30 3.97 -1.70
CA GLY A 122 9.34 2.51 -1.61
C GLY A 122 8.82 1.84 -2.87
N VAL A 123 7.72 2.33 -3.45
CA VAL A 123 7.18 1.82 -4.72
C VAL A 123 8.18 2.03 -5.85
N GLU A 124 8.69 3.26 -6.04
CA GLU A 124 9.67 3.59 -7.08
C GLU A 124 10.93 2.74 -6.98
N ASN A 125 11.51 2.59 -5.79
CA ASN A 125 12.71 1.77 -5.59
C ASN A 125 12.49 0.32 -6.03
N ASN A 126 11.35 -0.28 -5.69
CA ASN A 126 11.06 -1.66 -6.07
C ASN A 126 10.76 -1.81 -7.58
N LEU A 127 10.12 -0.83 -8.20
CA LEU A 127 9.94 -0.76 -9.65
C LEU A 127 11.30 -0.66 -10.37
N TYR A 128 12.21 0.23 -9.90
CA TYR A 128 13.55 0.42 -10.50
C TYR A 128 14.51 -0.75 -10.26
N ILE A 129 14.37 -1.51 -9.17
CA ILE A 129 15.11 -2.78 -9.00
C ILE A 129 14.78 -3.74 -10.14
N ALA A 130 13.53 -3.79 -10.58
CA ALA A 130 13.09 -4.66 -11.67
C ALA A 130 13.41 -4.09 -13.06
N ASN A 131 13.23 -2.78 -13.25
CA ASN A 131 13.49 -2.08 -14.51
C ASN A 131 14.09 -0.69 -14.26
N PRO A 132 15.42 -0.56 -14.29
CA PRO A 132 16.11 0.73 -14.10
C PRO A 132 15.78 1.80 -15.15
N ASN A 133 15.20 1.42 -16.29
CA ASN A 133 14.83 2.35 -17.37
C ASN A 133 13.35 2.75 -17.32
N LEU A 134 12.56 2.18 -16.40
CA LEU A 134 11.16 2.54 -16.22
C LEU A 134 11.02 4.04 -15.94
N LYS A 135 10.11 4.69 -16.63
CA LYS A 135 9.68 6.04 -16.27
C LYS A 135 8.57 5.95 -15.23
N VAL A 136 8.65 6.77 -14.18
CA VAL A 136 7.61 6.86 -13.15
C VAL A 136 7.17 8.31 -13.01
N PHE A 137 5.86 8.54 -13.12
CA PHE A 137 5.22 9.79 -12.69
C PHE A 137 4.60 9.57 -11.31
N GLY A 138 5.27 10.04 -10.27
CA GLY A 138 4.81 9.89 -8.89
C GLY A 138 3.96 11.07 -8.41
N VAL A 139 2.82 10.79 -7.77
CA VAL A 139 2.00 11.79 -7.09
C VAL A 139 1.61 11.29 -5.70
N THR A 140 1.64 12.20 -4.71
CA THR A 140 1.25 11.88 -3.34
C THR A 140 -0.05 12.57 -2.95
N MET A 141 -0.96 11.82 -2.30
CA MET A 141 -2.33 12.26 -2.03
C MET A 141 -2.76 11.90 -0.59
N LEU A 142 -2.09 12.46 0.42
CA LEU A 142 -2.43 12.22 1.82
C LEU A 142 -3.86 12.66 2.17
N GLU A 143 -4.34 13.72 1.53
CA GLU A 143 -5.72 14.20 1.75
C GLU A 143 -6.76 13.20 1.24
N LEU A 144 -6.46 12.43 0.19
CA LEU A 144 -7.32 11.33 -0.26
C LEU A 144 -7.38 10.22 0.81
N VAL A 145 -6.25 9.84 1.42
CA VAL A 145 -6.22 8.89 2.55
C VAL A 145 -7.14 9.37 3.67
N LYS A 146 -6.98 10.63 4.10
CA LYS A 146 -7.81 11.22 5.15
C LYS A 146 -9.30 11.22 4.78
N ALA A 147 -9.63 11.52 3.53
CA ALA A 147 -11.01 11.49 3.06
C ALA A 147 -11.60 10.07 3.11
N ILE A 148 -10.85 9.05 2.69
CA ILE A 148 -11.27 7.63 2.76
C ILE A 148 -11.49 7.20 4.23
N GLU A 149 -10.62 7.60 5.14
CA GLU A 149 -10.73 7.31 6.58
C GLU A 149 -12.02 7.89 7.21
N THR A 150 -12.67 8.88 6.55
CA THR A 150 -13.99 9.37 7.04
C THR A 150 -15.11 8.35 6.86
N GLY A 151 -14.91 7.32 6.03
CA GLY A 151 -15.92 6.32 5.70
C GLY A 151 -17.08 6.84 4.83
N LYS A 152 -16.92 8.00 4.19
CA LYS A 152 -17.92 8.55 3.25
C LYS A 152 -18.04 7.67 1.99
N PRO A 153 -19.16 7.76 1.27
CA PRO A 153 -19.34 7.12 -0.03
C PRO A 153 -18.25 7.56 -1.02
N GLN A 154 -17.81 6.61 -1.87
CA GLN A 154 -16.72 6.84 -2.82
C GLN A 154 -16.98 8.06 -3.74
N GLU A 155 -18.21 8.19 -4.25
CA GLU A 155 -18.60 9.31 -5.10
C GLU A 155 -18.46 10.69 -4.43
N GLU A 156 -18.71 10.77 -3.13
CA GLU A 156 -18.53 12.01 -2.37
C GLU A 156 -17.05 12.34 -2.18
N ILE A 157 -16.22 11.31 -1.98
CA ILE A 157 -14.78 11.47 -1.84
C ILE A 157 -14.18 11.97 -3.15
N ILE A 158 -14.49 11.31 -4.27
CA ILE A 158 -13.94 11.68 -5.58
C ILE A 158 -14.29 13.12 -5.97
N LYS A 159 -15.49 13.59 -5.65
CA LYS A 159 -15.92 14.98 -5.93
C LYS A 159 -15.10 16.06 -5.19
N GLN A 160 -14.34 15.68 -4.15
CA GLN A 160 -13.51 16.62 -3.40
C GLN A 160 -12.18 16.94 -4.09
N PHE A 161 -11.82 16.17 -5.12
CA PHE A 161 -10.53 16.27 -5.82
C PHE A 161 -10.75 16.42 -7.32
N ASP A 162 -9.89 17.18 -7.98
CA ASP A 162 -9.89 17.32 -9.44
C ASP A 162 -9.12 16.16 -10.11
N PHE A 163 -9.63 14.95 -9.97
CA PHE A 163 -9.05 13.77 -10.64
C PHE A 163 -9.18 13.84 -12.16
N GLN A 164 -10.20 14.55 -12.69
CA GLN A 164 -10.37 14.67 -14.12
C GLN A 164 -9.18 15.37 -14.78
N SER A 165 -8.70 16.46 -14.21
CA SER A 165 -7.50 17.14 -14.69
C SER A 165 -6.24 16.27 -14.57
N LEU A 166 -6.10 15.52 -13.50
CA LEU A 166 -4.98 14.61 -13.29
C LEU A 166 -4.97 13.48 -14.35
N PHE A 167 -6.10 12.82 -14.55
CA PHE A 167 -6.21 11.75 -15.55
C PHE A 167 -6.09 12.28 -16.99
N HIS A 168 -6.62 13.47 -17.27
CA HIS A 168 -6.40 14.13 -18.57
C HIS A 168 -4.91 14.40 -18.83
N TYR A 169 -4.15 14.80 -17.79
CA TYR A 169 -2.69 14.90 -17.91
C TYR A 169 -2.06 13.55 -18.24
N PHE A 170 -2.44 12.47 -17.55
CA PHE A 170 -1.92 11.12 -17.82
C PHE A 170 -2.21 10.69 -19.28
N GLU A 171 -3.43 10.93 -19.77
CA GLU A 171 -3.82 10.64 -21.15
C GLU A 171 -3.08 11.46 -22.21
N SER A 172 -2.57 12.64 -21.83
CA SER A 172 -1.74 13.47 -22.71
C SER A 172 -0.29 13.00 -22.81
N THR A 173 0.09 11.98 -22.08
CA THR A 173 1.42 11.38 -22.01
C THR A 173 1.41 9.94 -22.53
N GLU A 174 2.56 9.26 -22.47
CA GLU A 174 2.71 7.84 -22.82
C GLU A 174 2.52 6.92 -21.59
N ILE A 175 1.85 7.38 -20.52
CA ILE A 175 1.57 6.57 -19.33
C ILE A 175 0.69 5.38 -19.72
N GLU A 176 1.16 4.16 -19.43
CA GLU A 176 0.50 2.90 -19.78
C GLU A 176 -0.53 2.45 -18.75
N ALA A 177 -0.25 2.72 -17.47
CA ALA A 177 -1.15 2.40 -16.37
C ALA A 177 -0.96 3.33 -15.17
N VAL A 178 -2.00 3.41 -14.33
CA VAL A 178 -1.98 4.10 -13.04
C VAL A 178 -1.93 3.06 -11.93
N VAL A 179 -0.88 3.09 -11.13
CA VAL A 179 -0.67 2.17 -10.01
C VAL A 179 -1.17 2.79 -8.71
N LEU A 180 -2.05 2.09 -8.01
CA LEU A 180 -2.50 2.49 -6.68
C LEU A 180 -1.44 2.10 -5.64
N GLY A 181 -0.48 3.00 -5.43
CA GLY A 181 0.63 2.85 -4.48
C GLY A 181 0.23 3.12 -3.01
N CYS A 182 -1.04 2.96 -2.68
CA CYS A 182 -1.58 3.05 -1.32
C CYS A 182 -2.76 2.08 -1.18
N THR A 183 -2.76 1.30 -0.13
CA THR A 183 -3.77 0.29 0.19
C THR A 183 -5.15 0.84 0.56
N HIS A 184 -5.27 2.15 0.79
CA HIS A 184 -6.56 2.82 0.90
C HIS A 184 -7.23 3.07 -0.47
N PHE A 185 -6.46 3.31 -1.52
CA PHE A 185 -6.96 3.80 -2.81
C PHE A 185 -7.84 2.82 -3.58
N PRO A 186 -7.71 1.48 -3.44
CA PRO A 186 -8.67 0.54 -3.98
C PRO A 186 -10.13 0.82 -3.58
N TYR A 187 -10.34 1.49 -2.44
CA TYR A 187 -11.69 1.93 -2.01
C TYR A 187 -12.40 2.81 -3.04
N VAL A 188 -11.68 3.62 -3.80
CA VAL A 188 -12.22 4.53 -4.84
C VAL A 188 -11.82 4.12 -6.26
N LYS A 189 -11.27 2.91 -6.46
CA LYS A 189 -10.77 2.43 -7.75
C LYS A 189 -11.83 2.47 -8.85
N THR A 190 -13.05 2.04 -8.53
CA THR A 190 -14.15 1.97 -9.50
C THR A 190 -14.51 3.35 -10.05
N GLU A 191 -14.59 4.35 -9.18
CA GLU A 191 -14.89 5.73 -9.54
C GLU A 191 -13.74 6.37 -10.33
N LEU A 192 -12.49 6.09 -9.93
CA LEU A 192 -11.31 6.55 -10.67
C LEU A 192 -11.27 5.95 -12.08
N GLN A 193 -11.57 4.65 -12.24
CA GLN A 193 -11.55 3.99 -13.55
C GLN A 193 -12.62 4.53 -14.50
N GLN A 194 -13.69 5.16 -14.00
CA GLN A 194 -14.71 5.81 -14.84
C GLN A 194 -14.23 7.12 -15.47
N LEU A 195 -13.13 7.69 -14.94
CA LEU A 195 -12.60 8.98 -15.41
C LEU A 195 -11.65 8.85 -16.61
N SER A 196 -11.12 7.63 -16.87
CA SER A 196 -10.11 7.41 -17.91
C SER A 196 -10.13 5.98 -18.42
N ASN A 197 -9.64 5.80 -19.66
CA ASN A 197 -9.39 4.49 -20.24
C ASN A 197 -8.04 3.89 -19.84
N ILE A 198 -7.15 4.65 -19.18
CA ILE A 198 -5.87 4.13 -18.68
C ILE A 198 -6.15 3.07 -17.61
N PRO A 199 -5.57 1.86 -17.72
CA PRO A 199 -5.76 0.81 -16.72
C PRO A 199 -5.31 1.25 -15.33
N ILE A 200 -6.10 0.93 -14.29
CA ILE A 200 -5.74 1.17 -12.88
C ILE A 200 -5.36 -0.15 -12.22
N ILE A 201 -4.11 -0.24 -11.79
CA ILE A 201 -3.52 -1.44 -11.17
C ILE A 201 -3.58 -1.29 -9.65
N ASP A 202 -4.18 -2.28 -9.02
CA ASP A 202 -4.15 -2.49 -7.57
C ASP A 202 -3.29 -3.73 -7.28
N VAL A 203 -2.11 -3.52 -6.69
CA VAL A 203 -1.20 -4.62 -6.38
C VAL A 203 -1.67 -5.51 -5.24
N GLY A 204 -2.58 -5.00 -4.40
CA GLY A 204 -3.15 -5.76 -3.28
C GLY A 204 -3.87 -7.03 -3.72
N VAL A 205 -4.41 -7.06 -4.93
CA VAL A 205 -5.10 -8.26 -5.47
C VAL A 205 -4.15 -9.40 -5.88
N TYR A 206 -2.85 -9.12 -5.98
CA TYR A 206 -1.82 -10.09 -6.35
C TYR A 206 -1.00 -10.59 -5.14
N MET A 207 -1.26 -10.07 -3.95
CA MET A 207 -0.61 -10.45 -2.69
C MET A 207 -1.28 -11.72 -2.12
#